data_147dce4540bab185bff0799480a044b2
#
_entry.id   147dce4540bab185bff0799480a044b2
#
_cell.length_a   1.000
_cell.length_b   1.000
_cell.length_c   1.000
_cell.angle_alpha   90.00
_cell.angle_beta   90.00
_cell.angle_gamma   90.00
#
_symmetry.space_group_name_H-M   'P 1'
#
loop_
_entity.id
_entity.type
_entity.pdbx_description
1 polymer ?
#
loop_
_entity_poly.entity_id
_entity_poly.type
_entity_poly.pdbx_seq_one_letter_code
_entity_poly.pdbx_strand_id
1 'polypeptide(L)'
;MHRFFVPARLQAFVASIFLFGIALLMNACVPDFLVPDADWVVIEPGDHEPLPKRKVGILFSPGEVSATVTFDSSCIYDVGAIDEQDWNKVIGLGFVGSKDQDITTGIPPHQIDGARVGWRWNPQRGRIDLGAYVYVEGKLTSFKIAETALNTPTKLTIKIDYNKKLYQILGGQPVPFTHNKTFAYKTGLYFGGNQTAPHQIRVKIVE
;
A
#
# COMPACT_ATOMS: atom_id res chain seq x y z
N MET A 1 63.81 -19.98 35.66
CA MET A 1 62.64 -19.29 35.07
C MET A 1 62.78 -19.38 33.53
N HIS A 2 62.16 -20.37 32.86
CA HIS A 2 62.19 -20.51 31.41
C HIS A 2 60.96 -19.78 30.82
N ARG A 3 61.23 -18.70 30.07
CA ARG A 3 60.19 -18.03 29.26
C ARG A 3 60.07 -18.79 27.91
N PHE A 4 58.94 -19.41 27.69
CA PHE A 4 58.61 -19.96 26.37
C PHE A 4 58.28 -18.80 25.42
N PHE A 5 59.10 -18.60 24.42
CA PHE A 5 58.90 -17.68 23.30
C PHE A 5 58.00 -18.38 22.29
N VAL A 6 56.75 -17.90 22.12
CA VAL A 6 55.90 -18.37 21.02
C VAL A 6 56.24 -17.53 19.78
N PRO A 7 56.62 -18.14 18.66
CA PRO A 7 57.02 -17.38 17.48
C PRO A 7 55.83 -16.61 16.88
N ALA A 8 56.11 -15.37 16.49
CA ALA A 8 55.07 -14.40 15.99
C ALA A 8 54.22 -14.93 14.84
N ARG A 9 54.69 -15.88 14.05
CA ARG A 9 53.93 -16.52 12.96
C ARG A 9 52.78 -17.41 13.45
N LEU A 10 52.87 -17.99 14.64
CA LEU A 10 51.82 -18.82 15.21
C LEU A 10 50.69 -17.97 15.75
N GLN A 11 50.99 -16.77 16.29
CA GLN A 11 49.97 -15.82 16.76
C GLN A 11 49.12 -15.25 15.62
N ALA A 12 49.73 -14.97 14.46
CA ALA A 12 49.01 -14.48 13.27
C ALA A 12 48.05 -15.54 12.70
N PHE A 13 48.45 -16.83 12.76
CA PHE A 13 47.59 -17.91 12.24
C PHE A 13 46.37 -18.17 13.12
N VAL A 14 46.51 -18.09 14.44
CA VAL A 14 45.38 -18.24 15.40
C VAL A 14 44.44 -17.07 15.29
N ALA A 15 44.93 -15.84 15.13
CA ALA A 15 44.07 -14.65 14.96
C ALA A 15 43.29 -14.69 13.65
N SER A 16 43.86 -15.19 12.56
CA SER A 16 43.18 -15.34 11.26
C SER A 16 42.04 -16.40 11.32
N ILE A 17 42.25 -17.51 12.02
CA ILE A 17 41.21 -18.54 12.18
C ILE A 17 40.05 -18.03 13.03
N PHE A 18 40.37 -17.21 14.05
CA PHE A 18 39.27 -16.62 14.90
C PHE A 18 38.46 -15.57 14.15
N LEU A 19 39.11 -14.74 13.32
CA LEU A 19 38.40 -13.74 12.49
C LEU A 19 37.55 -14.41 11.38
N PHE A 20 38.04 -15.52 10.79
CA PHE A 20 37.28 -16.26 9.80
C PHE A 20 36.06 -17.02 10.42
N GLY A 21 36.24 -17.54 11.65
CA GLY A 21 35.16 -18.19 12.41
C GLY A 21 34.02 -17.22 12.78
N ILE A 22 34.35 -15.97 13.15
CA ILE A 22 33.37 -14.93 13.48
C ILE A 22 32.63 -14.47 12.21
N ALA A 23 33.31 -14.37 11.06
CA ALA A 23 32.67 -14.01 9.79
C ALA A 23 31.68 -15.10 9.29
N LEU A 24 31.94 -16.38 9.59
CA LEU A 24 31.02 -17.48 9.26
C LEU A 24 29.78 -17.55 10.16
N LEU A 25 29.88 -17.05 11.40
CA LEU A 25 28.75 -17.01 12.34
C LEU A 25 27.79 -15.84 12.06
N MET A 26 28.22 -14.83 11.30
CA MET A 26 27.35 -13.69 10.92
C MET A 26 26.42 -13.99 9.74
N ASN A 27 26.59 -15.14 9.06
CA ASN A 27 25.67 -15.65 8.05
C ASN A 27 24.68 -16.68 8.62
N ALA A 28 24.39 -16.63 9.91
CA ALA A 28 23.26 -17.36 10.45
C ALA A 28 22.00 -16.81 9.77
N CYS A 29 21.43 -17.56 8.83
CA CYS A 29 20.12 -17.28 8.26
C CYS A 29 19.15 -16.96 9.40
N VAL A 30 18.76 -15.72 9.49
CA VAL A 30 17.56 -15.36 10.29
C VAL A 30 16.45 -16.18 9.67
N PRO A 31 15.76 -17.04 10.42
CA PRO A 31 14.68 -17.83 9.85
C PRO A 31 13.67 -16.89 9.20
N ASP A 32 13.24 -17.18 7.96
CA ASP A 32 12.32 -16.35 7.16
C ASP A 32 11.05 -15.91 7.92
N PHE A 33 10.64 -16.67 8.95
CA PHE A 33 9.49 -16.34 9.77
C PHE A 33 9.71 -15.16 10.73
N LEU A 34 10.96 -14.72 10.95
CA LEU A 34 11.31 -13.58 11.82
C LEU A 34 11.44 -12.27 11.06
N VAL A 35 11.49 -12.31 9.72
CA VAL A 35 11.44 -11.10 8.90
C VAL A 35 9.97 -10.87 8.56
N PRO A 36 9.33 -9.81 9.08
CA PRO A 36 7.98 -9.46 8.63
C PRO A 36 8.02 -9.32 7.10
N ASP A 37 7.15 -10.04 6.39
CA ASP A 37 7.03 -9.87 4.93
C ASP A 37 6.70 -8.40 4.67
N ALA A 38 7.70 -7.63 4.21
CA ALA A 38 7.63 -6.18 4.08
C ALA A 38 6.52 -5.71 3.14
N ASP A 39 5.97 -6.63 2.34
CA ASP A 39 4.89 -6.36 1.42
C ASP A 39 3.50 -6.37 2.09
N TRP A 40 3.38 -6.98 3.29
CA TRP A 40 2.12 -6.96 4.04
C TRP A 40 1.90 -5.62 4.73
N VAL A 41 0.76 -5.03 4.44
CA VAL A 41 0.27 -3.79 5.05
C VAL A 41 -0.86 -4.16 5.99
N VAL A 42 -0.76 -3.71 7.24
CA VAL A 42 -1.68 -4.09 8.31
C VAL A 42 -2.38 -2.84 8.84
N ILE A 43 -3.71 -2.91 8.96
CA ILE A 43 -4.53 -1.94 9.70
C ILE A 43 -4.99 -2.63 10.97
N GLU A 44 -4.73 -2.03 12.12
CA GLU A 44 -5.13 -2.58 13.40
C GLU A 44 -6.62 -2.30 13.71
N PRO A 45 -7.25 -3.09 14.59
CA PRO A 45 -8.63 -2.85 15.01
C PRO A 45 -8.82 -1.42 15.53
N GLY A 46 -9.88 -0.74 15.08
CA GLY A 46 -10.17 0.63 15.48
C GLY A 46 -9.46 1.71 14.66
N ASP A 47 -8.58 1.33 13.73
CA ASP A 47 -7.88 2.27 12.85
C ASP A 47 -8.47 2.32 11.44
N HIS A 48 -8.18 3.39 10.70
CA HIS A 48 -8.48 3.54 9.28
C HIS A 48 -7.25 3.28 8.41
N GLU A 49 -6.05 3.52 8.93
CA GLU A 49 -4.80 3.52 8.19
C GLU A 49 -3.78 2.60 8.86
N PRO A 50 -2.84 2.03 8.11
CA PRO A 50 -1.77 1.23 8.69
C PRO A 50 -0.82 2.08 9.55
N LEU A 51 -0.30 1.49 10.63
CA LEU A 51 0.74 2.07 11.47
C LEU A 51 2.00 1.18 11.43
N PRO A 52 3.20 1.77 11.22
CA PRO A 52 3.46 3.18 10.91
C PRO A 52 2.91 3.55 9.51
N LYS A 53 2.52 4.80 9.36
CA LYS A 53 2.05 5.31 8.04
C LYS A 53 3.16 5.10 7.00
N ARG A 54 2.80 4.54 5.85
CA ARG A 54 3.75 4.40 4.74
C ARG A 54 4.24 5.79 4.29
N LYS A 55 5.51 5.85 3.84
CA LYS A 55 6.07 7.07 3.25
C LYS A 55 5.22 7.49 2.06
N VAL A 56 4.86 8.76 2.01
CA VAL A 56 4.14 9.35 0.88
C VAL A 56 5.08 9.36 -0.34
N GLY A 57 4.71 8.62 -1.38
CA GLY A 57 5.43 8.66 -2.66
C GLY A 57 4.99 9.90 -3.46
N ILE A 58 5.94 10.73 -3.87
CA ILE A 58 5.70 11.89 -4.73
C ILE A 58 5.77 11.46 -6.18
N LEU A 59 4.86 11.98 -7.01
CA LEU A 59 4.72 11.67 -8.43
C LEU A 59 4.65 12.96 -9.24
N PHE A 60 5.36 12.97 -10.39
CA PHE A 60 5.31 14.06 -11.35
C PHE A 60 4.75 13.54 -12.67
N SER A 61 3.65 14.12 -13.13
CA SER A 61 2.96 13.73 -14.36
C SER A 61 2.78 12.21 -14.49
N PRO A 62 2.25 11.51 -13.46
CA PRO A 62 2.13 10.07 -13.52
C PRO A 62 1.17 9.64 -14.64
N GLY A 63 1.62 8.77 -15.55
CA GLY A 63 0.76 8.15 -16.57
C GLY A 63 0.03 6.92 -16.05
N GLU A 64 0.59 6.27 -15.01
CA GLU A 64 0.03 5.07 -14.40
C GLU A 64 0.45 4.96 -12.92
N VAL A 65 -0.46 4.42 -12.10
CA VAL A 65 -0.16 3.88 -10.77
C VAL A 65 -0.64 2.44 -10.76
N SER A 66 0.23 1.51 -10.40
CA SER A 66 -0.12 0.09 -10.34
C SER A 66 0.56 -0.64 -9.19
N ALA A 67 -0.05 -1.73 -8.73
CA ALA A 67 0.52 -2.68 -7.79
C ALA A 67 -0.14 -4.06 -7.98
N THR A 68 0.55 -5.11 -7.55
CA THR A 68 -0.03 -6.43 -7.36
C THR A 68 -0.51 -6.55 -5.93
N VAL A 69 -1.80 -6.80 -5.74
CA VAL A 69 -2.46 -6.81 -4.43
C VAL A 69 -3.04 -8.19 -4.14
N THR A 70 -2.85 -8.67 -2.92
CA THR A 70 -3.47 -9.90 -2.42
C THR A 70 -4.22 -9.59 -1.12
N PHE A 71 -5.51 -9.86 -1.12
CA PHE A 71 -6.38 -9.76 0.05
C PHE A 71 -6.43 -11.13 0.72
N ASP A 72 -6.08 -11.23 2.00
CA ASP A 72 -6.21 -12.48 2.74
C ASP A 72 -7.57 -12.61 3.44
N SER A 73 -7.75 -13.67 4.24
CA SER A 73 -9.01 -13.92 4.94
C SER A 73 -9.37 -12.85 5.98
N SER A 74 -8.43 -12.02 6.41
CA SER A 74 -8.73 -10.88 7.29
C SER A 74 -9.56 -9.79 6.60
N CYS A 75 -9.64 -9.83 5.26
CA CYS A 75 -10.50 -8.91 4.50
C CYS A 75 -11.99 -9.34 4.47
N ILE A 76 -12.35 -10.41 5.17
CA ILE A 76 -13.74 -10.79 5.46
C ILE A 76 -14.18 -9.99 6.68
N TYR A 77 -15.13 -9.09 6.53
CA TYR A 77 -15.63 -8.25 7.62
C TYR A 77 -17.14 -8.05 7.51
N ASP A 78 -17.73 -7.68 8.63
CA ASP A 78 -19.11 -7.22 8.76
C ASP A 78 -19.10 -5.97 9.65
N VAL A 79 -19.53 -4.85 9.13
CA VAL A 79 -19.62 -3.55 9.84
C VAL A 79 -21.06 -3.05 9.92
N GLY A 80 -22.02 -3.92 9.55
CA GLY A 80 -23.45 -3.61 9.51
C GLY A 80 -23.94 -3.10 8.15
N ALA A 81 -25.19 -3.38 7.85
CA ALA A 81 -25.78 -3.26 6.51
C ALA A 81 -25.67 -1.88 5.86
N ILE A 82 -25.62 -0.79 6.63
CA ILE A 82 -25.56 0.58 6.10
C ILE A 82 -24.16 0.88 5.58
N ASP A 83 -23.11 0.46 6.30
CA ASP A 83 -21.71 0.81 6.02
C ASP A 83 -20.98 -0.25 5.18
N GLU A 84 -21.55 -1.45 5.02
CA GLU A 84 -21.00 -2.50 4.15
C GLU A 84 -20.91 -2.08 2.68
N GLN A 85 -21.70 -1.10 2.25
CA GLN A 85 -21.64 -0.57 0.89
C GLN A 85 -20.48 0.43 0.69
N ASP A 86 -19.86 0.90 1.77
CA ASP A 86 -18.72 1.81 1.69
C ASP A 86 -17.50 1.13 1.05
N TRP A 87 -16.79 1.91 0.25
CA TRP A 87 -15.54 1.46 -0.34
C TRP A 87 -14.38 1.69 0.61
N ASN A 88 -13.63 0.64 0.93
CA ASN A 88 -12.25 0.77 1.39
C ASN A 88 -11.35 1.14 0.21
N LYS A 89 -10.14 1.58 0.42
CA LYS A 89 -9.21 2.00 -0.62
C LYS A 89 -7.90 1.24 -0.46
N VAL A 90 -7.21 0.92 -1.56
CA VAL A 90 -5.98 0.12 -1.49
C VAL A 90 -4.78 0.81 -2.12
N ILE A 91 -4.89 1.30 -3.34
CA ILE A 91 -3.86 2.10 -4.03
C ILE A 91 -4.52 3.30 -4.69
N GLY A 92 -3.74 4.35 -4.95
CA GLY A 92 -4.22 5.50 -5.68
C GLY A 92 -3.28 6.67 -5.65
N LEU A 93 -3.82 7.81 -6.08
CA LEU A 93 -3.12 9.09 -6.04
C LEU A 93 -4.08 10.23 -5.76
N GLY A 94 -3.54 11.30 -5.21
CA GLY A 94 -4.19 12.59 -5.06
C GLY A 94 -3.36 13.69 -5.70
N PHE A 95 -3.99 14.53 -6.51
CA PHE A 95 -3.33 15.65 -7.16
C PHE A 95 -3.32 16.89 -6.26
N VAL A 96 -2.17 17.57 -6.23
CA VAL A 96 -1.97 18.80 -5.44
C VAL A 96 -1.84 19.99 -6.40
N GLY A 97 -2.59 21.02 -6.16
CA GLY A 97 -2.49 22.28 -6.88
C GLY A 97 -2.33 23.47 -5.92
N SER A 98 -1.83 24.59 -6.43
CA SER A 98 -1.59 25.80 -5.64
C SER A 98 -2.86 26.40 -5.00
N LYS A 99 -4.01 26.06 -5.54
CA LYS A 99 -5.32 26.54 -5.04
C LYS A 99 -5.99 25.56 -4.07
N ASP A 100 -5.51 24.32 -3.98
CA ASP A 100 -6.13 23.27 -3.14
C ASP A 100 -5.57 23.27 -1.71
N GLN A 101 -4.60 24.11 -1.44
CA GLN A 101 -4.04 24.31 -0.11
C GLN A 101 -4.88 25.29 0.71
N ASP A 102 -6.19 25.21 0.58
CA ASP A 102 -7.02 25.78 1.62
C ASP A 102 -6.95 24.87 2.85
N ILE A 103 -5.83 25.00 3.57
CA ILE A 103 -5.59 24.36 4.86
C ILE A 103 -6.70 24.69 5.87
N THR A 104 -7.57 25.62 5.57
CA THR A 104 -8.69 26.00 6.43
C THR A 104 -9.83 24.99 6.34
N THR A 105 -9.99 24.27 5.22
CA THR A 105 -11.05 23.27 5.06
C THR A 105 -10.69 21.91 5.63
N GLY A 106 -9.40 21.61 5.84
CA GLY A 106 -8.94 20.29 6.30
C GLY A 106 -9.20 19.13 5.31
N ILE A 107 -9.71 19.42 4.10
CA ILE A 107 -9.99 18.39 3.09
C ILE A 107 -8.69 17.98 2.42
N PRO A 108 -8.31 16.69 2.47
CA PRO A 108 -7.08 16.23 1.83
C PRO A 108 -7.20 16.32 0.29
N PRO A 109 -6.11 16.66 -0.43
CA PRO A 109 -6.14 16.88 -1.89
C PRO A 109 -6.72 15.73 -2.71
N HIS A 110 -6.54 14.48 -2.26
CA HIS A 110 -7.12 13.31 -2.93
C HIS A 110 -8.67 13.21 -2.82
N GLN A 111 -9.29 14.03 -1.98
CA GLN A 111 -10.76 14.20 -1.92
C GLN A 111 -11.22 15.42 -2.71
N ILE A 112 -10.30 16.15 -3.34
CA ILE A 112 -10.60 17.21 -4.29
C ILE A 112 -10.40 16.68 -5.71
N ASP A 113 -9.18 16.23 -6.03
CA ASP A 113 -8.84 15.60 -7.30
C ASP A 113 -7.94 14.38 -7.05
N GLY A 114 -8.48 13.20 -7.26
CA GLY A 114 -7.76 11.96 -7.02
C GLY A 114 -8.48 10.74 -7.56
N ALA A 115 -7.70 9.70 -7.83
CA ALA A 115 -8.23 8.42 -8.29
C ALA A 115 -7.65 7.29 -7.42
N ARG A 116 -8.50 6.42 -6.94
CA ARG A 116 -8.15 5.29 -6.08
C ARG A 116 -8.86 4.03 -6.54
N VAL A 117 -8.25 2.87 -6.32
CA VAL A 117 -8.95 1.59 -6.39
C VAL A 117 -9.65 1.37 -5.06
N GLY A 118 -10.98 1.27 -5.14
CA GLY A 118 -11.82 0.86 -4.03
C GLY A 118 -11.89 -0.65 -3.91
N TRP A 119 -12.06 -1.17 -2.70
CA TRP A 119 -12.33 -2.58 -2.45
C TRP A 119 -13.35 -2.73 -1.31
N ARG A 120 -14.10 -3.84 -1.32
CA ARG A 120 -14.99 -4.24 -0.22
C ARG A 120 -15.25 -5.73 -0.27
N TRP A 121 -15.51 -6.32 0.90
CA TRP A 121 -15.97 -7.70 0.98
C TRP A 121 -17.41 -7.81 0.45
N ASN A 122 -17.66 -8.84 -0.35
CA ASN A 122 -19.00 -9.17 -0.83
C ASN A 122 -19.40 -10.55 -0.28
N PRO A 123 -20.19 -10.62 0.80
CA PRO A 123 -20.52 -11.87 1.47
C PRO A 123 -21.40 -12.79 0.60
N GLN A 124 -22.25 -12.24 -0.28
CA GLN A 124 -23.11 -13.04 -1.16
C GLN A 124 -22.29 -13.81 -2.20
N ARG A 125 -21.13 -13.28 -2.61
CA ARG A 125 -20.26 -13.89 -3.63
C ARG A 125 -19.02 -14.55 -3.04
N GLY A 126 -18.71 -14.32 -1.77
CA GLY A 126 -17.48 -14.79 -1.13
C GLY A 126 -16.21 -14.22 -1.82
N ARG A 127 -16.25 -12.97 -2.26
CA ARG A 127 -15.19 -12.31 -3.04
C ARG A 127 -14.99 -10.87 -2.63
N ILE A 128 -13.86 -10.31 -3.04
CA ILE A 128 -13.61 -8.88 -2.96
C ILE A 128 -14.15 -8.20 -4.22
N ASP A 129 -15.09 -7.27 -4.06
CA ASP A 129 -15.46 -6.33 -5.12
C ASP A 129 -14.34 -5.29 -5.27
N LEU A 130 -13.99 -4.98 -6.50
CA LEU A 130 -13.03 -3.93 -6.88
C LEU A 130 -13.75 -2.85 -7.69
N GLY A 131 -13.43 -1.58 -7.43
CA GLY A 131 -14.11 -0.47 -8.08
C GLY A 131 -13.28 0.78 -8.25
N ALA A 132 -13.83 1.71 -9.05
CA ALA A 132 -13.37 3.07 -9.10
C ALA A 132 -13.82 3.84 -7.86
N TYR A 133 -12.94 4.70 -7.36
CA TYR A 133 -13.20 5.67 -6.31
C TYR A 133 -12.48 6.96 -6.64
N VAL A 134 -13.17 7.88 -7.31
CA VAL A 134 -12.58 9.04 -7.96
C VAL A 134 -13.23 10.32 -7.46
N TYR A 135 -12.38 11.27 -7.09
CA TYR A 135 -12.81 12.65 -6.84
C TYR A 135 -12.38 13.56 -7.98
N VAL A 136 -13.30 14.40 -8.43
CA VAL A 136 -13.05 15.49 -9.38
C VAL A 136 -13.75 16.73 -8.84
N GLU A 137 -12.98 17.79 -8.59
CA GLU A 137 -13.49 19.04 -7.99
C GLU A 137 -14.31 18.80 -6.71
N GLY A 138 -13.86 17.87 -5.87
CA GLY A 138 -14.53 17.51 -4.62
C GLY A 138 -15.78 16.62 -4.76
N LYS A 139 -16.15 16.22 -5.99
CA LYS A 139 -17.31 15.35 -6.24
C LYS A 139 -16.86 13.89 -6.39
N LEU A 140 -17.41 13.02 -5.57
CA LEU A 140 -17.14 11.58 -5.61
C LEU A 140 -17.92 10.90 -6.73
N THR A 141 -17.21 10.08 -7.50
CA THR A 141 -17.76 9.06 -8.39
C THR A 141 -17.21 7.70 -7.96
N SER A 142 -18.09 6.75 -7.63
CA SER A 142 -17.66 5.40 -7.28
C SER A 142 -18.59 4.36 -7.88
N PHE A 143 -18.00 3.26 -8.41
CA PHE A 143 -18.75 2.14 -8.98
C PHE A 143 -17.89 0.89 -9.03
N LYS A 144 -18.54 -0.27 -8.99
CA LYS A 144 -17.87 -1.57 -9.13
C LYS A 144 -17.41 -1.79 -10.56
N ILE A 145 -16.19 -2.37 -10.72
CA ILE A 145 -15.60 -2.72 -12.02
C ILE A 145 -15.35 -4.22 -12.12
N ALA A 146 -14.78 -4.83 -11.09
CA ALA A 146 -14.30 -6.21 -11.13
C ALA A 146 -14.48 -6.91 -9.78
N GLU A 147 -14.07 -8.16 -9.72
CA GLU A 147 -13.99 -8.96 -8.49
C GLU A 147 -12.67 -9.73 -8.46
N THR A 148 -12.18 -10.04 -7.26
CA THR A 148 -11.08 -10.98 -7.07
C THR A 148 -11.37 -11.93 -5.92
N ALA A 149 -10.78 -13.14 -5.96
CA ALA A 149 -10.85 -14.07 -4.85
C ALA A 149 -9.82 -13.70 -3.76
N LEU A 150 -10.09 -14.12 -2.53
CA LEU A 150 -9.11 -14.07 -1.46
C LEU A 150 -7.85 -14.87 -1.84
N ASN A 151 -6.72 -14.47 -1.32
CA ASN A 151 -5.40 -15.08 -1.52
C ASN A 151 -4.97 -15.17 -3.00
N THR A 152 -5.58 -14.36 -3.88
CA THR A 152 -5.24 -14.32 -5.29
C THR A 152 -4.50 -13.03 -5.62
N PRO A 153 -3.23 -13.08 -6.06
CA PRO A 153 -2.51 -11.90 -6.52
C PRO A 153 -3.23 -11.26 -7.71
N THR A 154 -3.61 -10.01 -7.59
CA THR A 154 -4.39 -9.28 -8.59
C THR A 154 -3.69 -7.98 -8.94
N LYS A 155 -3.38 -7.76 -10.23
CA LYS A 155 -2.79 -6.50 -10.69
C LYS A 155 -3.87 -5.42 -10.71
N LEU A 156 -3.66 -4.38 -9.92
CA LEU A 156 -4.50 -3.18 -9.89
C LEU A 156 -3.79 -2.05 -10.64
N THR A 157 -4.55 -1.31 -11.44
CA THR A 157 -3.98 -0.25 -12.30
C THR A 157 -4.91 0.94 -12.39
N ILE A 158 -4.34 2.13 -12.29
CA ILE A 158 -4.98 3.42 -12.58
C ILE A 158 -4.17 4.08 -13.68
N LYS A 159 -4.75 4.27 -14.86
CA LYS A 159 -4.13 5.01 -15.97
C LYS A 159 -4.66 6.44 -16.00
N ILE A 160 -3.79 7.38 -16.31
CA ILE A 160 -4.10 8.81 -16.41
C ILE A 160 -3.78 9.28 -17.82
N ASP A 161 -4.80 9.62 -18.60
CA ASP A 161 -4.65 10.21 -19.93
C ASP A 161 -4.86 11.73 -19.84
N TYR A 162 -3.77 12.48 -19.81
CA TYR A 162 -3.81 13.95 -19.71
C TYR A 162 -4.35 14.63 -20.98
N ASN A 163 -4.18 14.00 -22.14
CA ASN A 163 -4.67 14.55 -23.40
C ASN A 163 -6.18 14.47 -23.50
N LYS A 164 -6.73 13.31 -23.11
CA LYS A 164 -8.18 13.07 -23.09
C LYS A 164 -8.83 13.50 -21.80
N LYS A 165 -8.03 13.82 -20.76
CA LYS A 165 -8.50 14.14 -19.40
C LYS A 165 -9.36 13.01 -18.80
N LEU A 166 -8.83 11.80 -18.79
CA LEU A 166 -9.53 10.61 -18.33
C LEU A 166 -8.69 9.81 -17.32
N TYR A 167 -9.32 9.36 -16.24
CA TYR A 167 -8.85 8.24 -15.44
C TYR A 167 -9.46 6.95 -15.97
N GLN A 168 -8.66 5.90 -16.10
CA GLN A 168 -9.13 4.55 -16.37
C GLN A 168 -8.64 3.61 -15.27
N ILE A 169 -9.57 3.09 -14.47
CA ILE A 169 -9.29 2.23 -13.33
C ILE A 169 -9.65 0.80 -13.71
N LEU A 170 -8.69 -0.14 -13.54
CA LEU A 170 -8.86 -1.57 -13.82
C LEU A 170 -9.37 -1.88 -15.24
N GLY A 171 -9.12 -0.99 -16.19
CA GLY A 171 -9.65 -1.12 -17.56
C GLY A 171 -11.16 -0.89 -17.68
N GLY A 172 -11.83 -0.45 -16.63
CA GLY A 172 -13.25 -0.14 -16.62
C GLY A 172 -13.62 1.15 -17.35
N GLN A 173 -14.86 1.59 -17.18
CA GLN A 173 -15.36 2.83 -17.77
C GLN A 173 -14.49 4.03 -17.36
N PRO A 174 -14.00 4.84 -18.31
CA PRO A 174 -13.22 6.01 -17.99
C PRO A 174 -14.01 7.07 -17.22
N VAL A 175 -13.37 7.75 -16.28
CA VAL A 175 -13.92 8.86 -15.52
C VAL A 175 -13.22 10.15 -15.97
N PRO A 176 -13.96 11.15 -16.50
CA PRO A 176 -13.35 12.40 -16.92
C PRO A 176 -12.88 13.23 -15.72
N PHE A 177 -11.80 14.02 -15.91
CA PHE A 177 -11.34 15.04 -14.99
C PHE A 177 -11.10 16.38 -15.70
N THR A 178 -11.10 17.48 -14.94
CA THR A 178 -11.03 18.84 -15.50
C THR A 178 -9.70 19.54 -15.25
N HIS A 179 -8.96 19.10 -14.23
CA HIS A 179 -7.75 19.77 -13.78
C HIS A 179 -6.55 19.64 -14.75
N ASN A 180 -5.58 20.55 -14.59
CA ASN A 180 -4.28 20.54 -15.28
C ASN A 180 -3.12 20.20 -14.32
N LYS A 181 -3.41 19.62 -13.14
CA LYS A 181 -2.42 19.31 -12.12
C LYS A 181 -1.54 18.17 -12.59
N THR A 182 -0.25 18.29 -12.36
CA THR A 182 0.76 17.27 -12.72
C THR A 182 1.53 16.77 -11.49
N PHE A 183 1.43 17.47 -10.37
CA PHE A 183 2.03 17.06 -9.12
C PHE A 183 1.03 16.24 -8.31
N ALA A 184 1.43 15.05 -7.90
CA ALA A 184 0.58 14.14 -7.15
C ALA A 184 1.36 13.41 -6.06
N TYR A 185 0.65 12.78 -5.15
CA TYR A 185 1.20 11.84 -4.17
C TYR A 185 0.43 10.53 -4.20
N LYS A 186 1.13 9.44 -3.90
CA LYS A 186 0.51 8.13 -3.74
C LYS A 186 -0.36 8.08 -2.49
N THR A 187 -1.52 7.46 -2.60
CA THR A 187 -2.36 7.08 -1.47
C THR A 187 -2.33 5.56 -1.29
N GLY A 188 -2.37 5.11 -0.06
CA GLY A 188 -2.25 3.69 0.29
C GLY A 188 -3.56 3.07 0.77
N LEU A 189 -3.39 1.94 1.49
CA LEU A 189 -4.46 1.21 2.12
C LEU A 189 -5.19 2.08 3.15
N TYR A 190 -6.51 2.04 3.09
CA TYR A 190 -7.41 2.75 4.00
C TYR A 190 -8.69 1.95 4.17
N PHE A 191 -9.11 1.71 5.38
CA PHE A 191 -10.36 1.02 5.69
C PHE A 191 -11.49 2.02 5.93
N GLY A 192 -12.67 1.71 5.39
CA GLY A 192 -13.93 2.40 5.67
C GLY A 192 -14.10 3.76 5.02
N GLY A 193 -15.23 4.35 5.34
CA GLY A 193 -15.60 5.74 5.27
C GLY A 193 -15.76 6.25 6.69
N ASN A 194 -16.91 5.95 7.34
CA ASN A 194 -17.20 6.33 8.71
C ASN A 194 -16.77 5.26 9.74
N GLN A 195 -16.59 4.00 9.32
CA GLN A 195 -16.25 2.89 10.20
C GLN A 195 -14.76 2.55 10.14
N THR A 196 -14.17 2.28 11.30
CA THR A 196 -12.81 1.78 11.45
C THR A 196 -12.76 0.27 11.20
N ALA A 197 -11.56 -0.28 11.05
CA ALA A 197 -11.37 -1.72 10.89
C ALA A 197 -11.93 -2.47 12.12
N PRO A 198 -12.86 -3.44 11.94
CA PRO A 198 -13.49 -4.16 13.05
C PRO A 198 -12.55 -5.17 13.70
N HIS A 199 -11.54 -5.59 13.00
CA HIS A 199 -10.44 -6.46 13.42
C HIS A 199 -9.21 -6.13 12.58
N GLN A 200 -8.09 -6.81 12.80
CA GLN A 200 -6.89 -6.61 12.00
C GLN A 200 -7.15 -6.96 10.53
N ILE A 201 -6.88 -6.01 9.64
CA ILE A 201 -7.00 -6.17 8.18
C ILE A 201 -5.59 -6.25 7.58
N ARG A 202 -5.33 -7.27 6.77
CA ARG A 202 -4.03 -7.50 6.13
C ARG A 202 -4.15 -7.57 4.61
N VAL A 203 -3.36 -6.77 3.92
CA VAL A 203 -3.31 -6.74 2.46
C VAL A 203 -1.85 -6.75 2.02
N LYS A 204 -1.48 -7.69 1.15
CA LYS A 204 -0.16 -7.69 0.53
C LYS A 204 -0.16 -6.73 -0.65
N ILE A 205 0.81 -5.81 -0.71
CA ILE A 205 0.93 -4.79 -1.77
C ILE A 205 2.36 -4.77 -2.28
N VAL A 206 2.55 -5.22 -3.51
CA VAL A 206 3.82 -5.24 -4.24
C VAL A 206 3.74 -4.24 -5.39
N GLU A 207 4.58 -3.18 -5.34
CA GLU A 207 4.67 -2.10 -6.35
C GLU A 207 5.75 -2.40 -7.41
#